data_84f518d9f76bf84daa43def4d14035f3
#
_entry.id   84f518d9f76bf84daa43def4d14035f3
#
_cell.length_a   1.000
_cell.length_b   1.000
_cell.length_c   1.000
_cell.angle_alpha   90.00
_cell.angle_beta   90.00
_cell.angle_gamma   90.00
#
_symmetry.space_group_name_H-M   'P 1'
#
loop_
_entity.id
_entity.type
_entity.pdbx_description
1 polymer ?
#
loop_
_entity_poly.entity_id
_entity_poly.type
_entity_poly.pdbx_seq_one_letter_code
_entity_poly.pdbx_strand_id
1 'polypeptide(L)' 'MPEEKQRKSIRVGEIDKMIETLESLERVDKTADYHKRMAIAYLKNFADCLDDKGVKTIKMRPEVAASSGAHNKNTN' A
#
# COMPACT_ATOMS: atom_id res chain seq x y z
N MET A 1 15.86 -5.46 20.24
CA MET A 1 16.15 -4.32 20.06
C MET A 1 15.14 -3.43 19.74
N PRO A 2 15.30 -2.32 20.11
CA PRO A 2 14.32 -1.33 19.88
C PRO A 2 13.98 -1.12 18.47
N GLU A 3 14.86 -1.36 17.58
CA GLU A 3 14.55 -1.10 16.25
C GLU A 3 13.43 -1.88 15.76
N GLU A 4 13.31 -3.10 16.17
CA GLU A 4 12.23 -3.83 15.72
C GLU A 4 10.96 -3.31 16.21
N LYS A 5 10.92 -2.81 17.40
CA LYS A 5 9.73 -2.27 17.89
C LYS A 5 9.35 -1.05 17.18
N GLN A 6 10.27 -0.38 16.55
CA GLN A 6 9.93 0.84 15.91
C GLN A 6 9.50 0.68 14.51
N ARG A 7 9.55 -0.52 13.97
CA ARG A 7 9.09 -0.71 12.61
C ARG A 7 7.59 -0.56 12.59
N LYS A 8 7.10 0.21 11.67
CA LYS A 8 5.69 0.41 11.54
C LYS A 8 5.04 -0.76 10.90
N SER A 9 3.78 -0.92 11.15
CA SER A 9 3.03 -1.95 10.46
C SER A 9 1.67 -1.39 10.13
N ILE A 10 1.01 -2.02 9.20
CA ILE A 10 -0.34 -1.62 8.85
C ILE A 10 -1.22 -2.82 9.00
N ARG A 11 -2.49 -2.58 9.25
CA ARG A 11 -3.45 -3.64 9.30
C ARG A 11 -3.97 -3.84 7.91
N VAL A 12 -4.39 -5.04 7.63
CA VAL A 12 -4.95 -5.34 6.32
C VAL A 12 -6.15 -4.43 6.06
N GLY A 13 -6.88 -4.06 7.08
CA GLY A 13 -7.99 -3.15 6.89
C GLY A 13 -7.61 -1.80 6.32
N GLU A 14 -6.34 -1.41 6.46
CA GLU A 14 -5.90 -0.15 5.89
C GLU A 14 -5.85 -0.22 4.38
N ILE A 15 -5.72 -1.40 3.82
CA ILE A 15 -5.75 -1.54 2.38
C ILE A 15 -7.16 -1.21 1.90
N ASP A 16 -8.18 -1.60 2.64
CA ASP A 16 -9.54 -1.26 2.29
C ASP A 16 -9.74 0.24 2.32
N LYS A 17 -9.10 0.92 3.25
CA LYS A 17 -9.20 2.36 3.31
C LYS A 17 -8.51 3.00 2.12
N MET A 18 -7.43 2.44 1.67
CA MET A 18 -6.76 2.94 0.48
C MET A 18 -7.67 2.81 -0.73
N ILE A 19 -8.38 1.71 -0.82
CA ILE A 19 -9.30 1.50 -1.92
C ILE A 19 -10.42 2.53 -1.84
N GLU A 20 -10.96 2.73 -0.65
CA GLU A 20 -12.00 3.72 -0.46
C GLU A 20 -11.54 5.09 -0.86
N THR A 21 -10.33 5.45 -0.48
CA THR A 21 -9.78 6.76 -0.82
C THR A 21 -9.72 6.93 -2.33
N LEU A 22 -9.21 5.92 -3.02
CA LEU A 22 -9.13 6.02 -4.47
C LEU A 22 -10.50 6.11 -5.10
N GLU A 23 -11.45 5.38 -4.57
CA GLU A 23 -12.79 5.41 -5.12
C GLU A 23 -13.48 6.72 -4.88
N SER A 24 -13.04 7.47 -3.89
CA SER A 24 -13.62 8.74 -3.56
C SER A 24 -13.07 9.91 -4.33
N LEU A 25 -11.98 9.70 -5.06
CA LEU A 25 -11.36 10.79 -5.78
C LEU A 25 -12.15 11.12 -7.03
N GLU A 26 -12.19 12.38 -7.36
CA GLU A 26 -12.89 12.79 -8.56
C GLU A 26 -12.13 12.36 -9.78
N ARG A 27 -12.85 12.18 -10.85
CA ARG A 27 -12.22 11.76 -12.08
C ARG A 27 -11.43 12.89 -12.67
N VAL A 28 -10.23 12.65 -13.07
CA VAL A 28 -9.39 13.65 -13.69
C VAL A 28 -9.54 13.60 -15.21
N ASP A 29 -9.25 12.45 -15.80
CA ASP A 29 -9.48 12.27 -17.21
C ASP A 29 -9.58 10.77 -17.48
N LYS A 30 -9.78 10.40 -18.73
CA LYS A 30 -9.96 9.03 -19.07
C LYS A 30 -8.78 8.17 -18.76
N THR A 31 -7.60 8.64 -19.03
CA THR A 31 -6.38 7.86 -18.81
C THR A 31 -6.14 7.67 -17.33
N ALA A 32 -6.27 8.74 -16.57
CA ALA A 32 -6.06 8.63 -15.14
C ALA A 32 -7.12 7.74 -14.50
N ASP A 33 -8.33 7.82 -14.99
CA ASP A 33 -9.40 7.00 -14.46
C ASP A 33 -9.14 5.52 -14.74
N TYR A 34 -8.64 5.21 -15.91
CA TYR A 34 -8.31 3.84 -16.25
C TYR A 34 -7.28 3.30 -15.27
N HIS A 35 -6.22 4.04 -15.04
CA HIS A 35 -5.16 3.58 -14.14
C HIS A 35 -5.67 3.48 -12.70
N LYS A 36 -6.54 4.40 -12.31
CA LYS A 36 -7.09 4.33 -10.98
C LYS A 36 -7.90 3.05 -10.81
N ARG A 37 -8.71 2.70 -11.79
CA ARG A 37 -9.49 1.49 -11.70
C ARG A 37 -8.63 0.26 -11.64
N MET A 38 -7.54 0.26 -12.40
CA MET A 38 -6.60 -0.86 -12.35
C MET A 38 -5.97 -0.95 -10.98
N ALA A 39 -5.60 0.19 -10.40
CA ALA A 39 -4.98 0.17 -9.09
C ALA A 39 -5.95 -0.37 -8.05
N ILE A 40 -7.21 0.02 -8.13
CA ILE A 40 -8.20 -0.46 -7.21
C ILE A 40 -8.36 -1.98 -7.35
N ALA A 41 -8.38 -2.47 -8.57
CA ALA A 41 -8.54 -3.89 -8.80
C ALA A 41 -7.38 -4.67 -8.20
N TYR A 42 -6.17 -4.15 -8.38
CA TYR A 42 -5.01 -4.84 -7.83
C TYR A 42 -4.97 -4.76 -6.31
N LEU A 43 -5.42 -3.65 -5.74
CA LEU A 43 -5.47 -3.57 -4.28
C LEU A 43 -6.50 -4.56 -3.74
N LYS A 44 -7.61 -4.72 -4.41
CA LYS A 44 -8.60 -5.69 -3.97
C LYS A 44 -8.06 -7.10 -4.03
N ASN A 45 -7.32 -7.40 -5.08
CA ASN A 45 -6.71 -8.72 -5.20
C ASN A 45 -5.69 -8.94 -4.09
N PHE A 46 -4.93 -7.90 -3.76
CA PHE A 46 -3.95 -8.01 -2.70
C PHE A 46 -4.66 -8.27 -1.37
N ALA A 47 -5.70 -7.52 -1.10
CA ALA A 47 -6.43 -7.70 0.14
C ALA A 47 -7.02 -9.10 0.24
N ASP A 48 -7.58 -9.59 -0.86
CA ASP A 48 -8.14 -10.93 -0.86
C ASP A 48 -7.08 -11.99 -0.63
N CYS A 49 -5.92 -11.79 -1.20
CA CYS A 49 -4.83 -12.72 -1.04
C CYS A 49 -4.40 -12.79 0.41
N LEU A 50 -4.32 -11.63 1.08
CA LEU A 50 -3.93 -11.61 2.47
C LEU A 50 -5.00 -12.28 3.34
N ASP A 51 -6.24 -12.07 2.99
CA ASP A 51 -7.32 -12.64 3.72
C ASP A 51 -7.26 -14.16 3.64
N ASP A 52 -7.01 -14.68 2.47
CA ASP A 52 -6.87 -16.11 2.28
C ASP A 52 -5.73 -16.68 3.08
N LYS A 53 -4.68 -15.93 3.29
CA LYS A 53 -3.55 -16.40 4.05
C LYS A 53 -3.71 -16.16 5.54
N GLY A 54 -4.77 -15.51 5.95
CA GLY A 54 -4.99 -15.21 7.34
C GLY A 54 -4.08 -14.15 7.91
N VAL A 55 -3.53 -13.30 7.05
CA VAL A 55 -2.64 -12.25 7.48
C VAL A 55 -3.45 -11.07 7.97
N LYS A 56 -3.16 -10.57 9.15
CA LYS A 56 -3.90 -9.45 9.68
C LYS A 56 -3.12 -8.16 9.72
N THR A 57 -1.83 -8.25 9.85
CA THR A 57 -0.99 -7.05 9.84
C THR A 57 0.27 -7.35 9.05
N ILE A 58 0.86 -6.33 8.48
CA ILE A 58 2.07 -6.46 7.70
C ILE A 58 3.04 -5.41 8.16
N LYS A 59 4.27 -5.81 8.44
CA LYS A 59 5.27 -4.86 8.89
C LYS A 59 5.89 -4.17 7.71
N MET A 60 6.22 -2.91 7.90
CA MET A 60 6.90 -2.19 6.85
C MET A 60 8.37 -2.55 6.88
N ARG A 61 8.99 -2.51 5.73
CA ARG A 61 10.40 -2.84 5.67
C ARG A 61 11.20 -1.76 6.33
N PRO A 62 12.26 -2.11 7.02
CA PRO A 62 13.06 -1.10 7.71
C PRO A 62 13.63 -0.07 6.76
N GLU A 63 14.02 -0.47 5.59
CA GLU A 63 14.64 0.47 4.71
C GLU A 63 13.64 1.51 4.24
N VAL A 64 12.38 1.15 4.11
CA VAL A 64 11.40 2.12 3.73
C VAL A 64 11.18 3.09 4.86
N ALA A 65 11.14 2.60 6.08
CA ALA A 65 10.93 3.45 7.19
C ALA A 65 12.10 4.37 7.40
N ALA A 66 13.31 3.91 7.08
CA ALA A 66 14.44 4.69 7.38
C ALA A 66 14.74 5.72 6.37
N SER A 67 14.49 5.50 5.11
CA SER A 67 14.90 6.52 4.26
C SER A 67 14.27 6.49 3.05
N SER A 68 13.16 6.92 3.03
CA SER A 68 12.51 6.92 1.88
C SER A 68 13.19 7.55 0.81
N GLY A 69 13.82 8.53 0.98
CA GLY A 69 14.30 9.19 -0.15
C GLY A 69 15.45 8.64 -0.80
N ALA A 70 16.32 8.22 -0.01
CA ALA A 70 17.53 7.84 -0.57
C ALA A 70 17.37 6.79 -1.54
N HIS A 71 16.40 5.97 -1.34
CA HIS A 71 16.36 4.96 -2.14
C HIS A 71 16.23 5.21 -3.53
N ASN A 72 15.62 6.22 -3.81
CA ASN A 72 15.46 6.44 -5.08
C ASN A 72 16.53 6.41 -5.90
N LYS A 73 17.50 6.81 -5.42
CA LYS A 73 18.52 6.89 -6.19
C LYS A 73 18.88 5.77 -6.81
N ASN A 74 18.55 4.88 -6.44
CA ASN A 74 19.01 3.85 -7.02
C ASN A 74 18.57 3.62 -8.23
N THR A 75 17.91 4.02 -8.29
CA THR A 75 17.57 3.77 -9.40
C THR A 75 18.22 4.19 -10.35
N ASN A 76 18.67 4.49 -10.19
CA ASN A 76 19.39 4.77 -10.90
C ASN A 76 19.72 4.63 -11.38
#